data_b890885b1cc70a4703643a5d455fd68d
#
_entry.id   b890885b1cc70a4703643a5d455fd68d
#
_cell.length_a   1.000
_cell.length_b   1.000
_cell.length_c   1.000
_cell.angle_alpha   90.00
_cell.angle_beta   90.00
_cell.angle_gamma   90.00
#
_symmetry.space_group_name_H-M   'P 1'
#
loop_
_entity.id
_entity.type
_entity.pdbx_description
1 polymer ?
#
loop_
_entity_poly.entity_id
_entity_poly.type
_entity_poly.pdbx_seq_one_letter_code
_entity_poly.pdbx_strand_id
1 'polypeptide(L)'
;WESMADYTVKCTRDTLSAKRLAAMLSQACDDLYMQKPGDDTTVAVARVIERKVVNIFTGPPKDMDDDERIMLDFITSPGKHIVTGGTTASIASRYLKQPVTNNYDGTPEVPPTSNIKGIDLVTEGVLTMNRTLYLLRELAKDDVDFDIFLQLDEDNGASKLAKIISEECTDLNLFVGKANNTAHETLLFDVSVRHNLVEQLKEAAEKLGKNVTIRYY
;
A
#
# COMPACT_ATOMS: atom_id res chain seq x y z
N TRP A 1 -21.77 -18.72 22.04
CA TRP A 1 -20.47 -18.08 22.32
C TRP A 1 -19.29 -18.95 21.86
N GLU A 2 -19.30 -20.27 22.14
CA GLU A 2 -18.22 -21.17 21.72
C GLU A 2 -17.99 -21.12 20.20
N SER A 3 -19.05 -21.20 19.40
CA SER A 3 -18.93 -21.11 17.92
C SER A 3 -18.33 -19.80 17.42
N MET A 4 -18.65 -18.66 18.06
CA MET A 4 -18.07 -17.36 17.71
C MET A 4 -16.61 -17.26 18.15
N ALA A 5 -16.26 -17.85 19.31
CA ALA A 5 -14.86 -17.92 19.74
C ALA A 5 -14.03 -18.76 18.77
N ASP A 6 -14.52 -19.94 18.38
CA ASP A 6 -13.87 -20.80 17.38
C ASP A 6 -13.74 -20.12 16.02
N TYR A 7 -14.77 -19.41 15.58
CA TYR A 7 -14.74 -18.63 14.36
C TYR A 7 -13.69 -17.52 14.43
N THR A 8 -13.67 -16.77 15.55
CA THR A 8 -12.68 -15.71 15.77
C THR A 8 -11.25 -16.27 15.72
N VAL A 9 -10.98 -17.39 16.38
CA VAL A 9 -9.67 -18.06 16.36
C VAL A 9 -9.29 -18.47 14.93
N LYS A 10 -10.22 -19.03 14.16
CA LYS A 10 -9.99 -19.41 12.76
C LYS A 10 -9.72 -18.21 11.84
N CYS A 11 -10.39 -17.09 12.10
CA CYS A 11 -10.21 -15.86 11.33
C CYS A 11 -8.95 -15.09 11.73
N THR A 12 -8.47 -15.27 12.98
CA THR A 12 -7.29 -14.52 13.46
C THR A 12 -6.02 -15.05 12.83
N ARG A 13 -5.35 -14.19 12.05
CA ARG A 13 -4.04 -14.43 11.48
C ARG A 13 -3.12 -13.28 11.87
N ASP A 14 -1.82 -13.52 11.89
CA ASP A 14 -0.81 -12.52 12.29
C ASP A 14 -0.81 -11.25 11.43
N THR A 15 -1.34 -11.33 10.23
CA THR A 15 -1.38 -10.21 9.26
C THR A 15 -2.69 -9.43 9.24
N LEU A 16 -3.79 -9.94 9.86
CA LEU A 16 -5.08 -9.27 9.82
C LEU A 16 -5.09 -7.99 10.65
N SER A 17 -5.59 -6.88 10.09
CA SER A 17 -5.83 -5.65 10.85
C SER A 17 -6.99 -5.81 11.83
N ALA A 18 -6.98 -5.03 12.93
CA ALA A 18 -8.08 -5.02 13.89
C ALA A 18 -9.40 -4.63 13.22
N LYS A 19 -9.36 -3.67 12.28
CA LYS A 19 -10.53 -3.22 11.53
C LYS A 19 -11.13 -4.34 10.67
N ARG A 20 -10.27 -5.09 9.96
CA ARG A 20 -10.72 -6.23 9.14
C ARG A 20 -11.33 -7.34 9.98
N LEU A 21 -10.73 -7.67 11.12
CA LEU A 21 -11.29 -8.68 12.01
C LEU A 21 -12.64 -8.23 12.59
N ALA A 22 -12.78 -6.95 12.97
CA ALA A 22 -14.05 -6.42 13.43
C ALA A 22 -15.13 -6.51 12.33
N ALA A 23 -14.82 -6.14 11.10
CA ALA A 23 -15.74 -6.25 9.96
C ALA A 23 -16.15 -7.69 9.68
N MET A 24 -15.22 -8.65 9.71
CA MET A 24 -15.53 -10.08 9.54
C MET A 24 -16.48 -10.61 10.62
N LEU A 25 -16.28 -10.20 11.85
CA LEU A 25 -17.15 -10.61 12.97
C LEU A 25 -18.53 -9.96 12.88
N SER A 26 -18.63 -8.67 12.51
CA SER A 26 -19.90 -8.00 12.25
C SER A 26 -20.66 -8.67 11.11
N GLN A 27 -19.99 -8.94 9.98
CA GLN A 27 -20.61 -9.63 8.85
C GLN A 27 -21.13 -11.01 9.24
N ALA A 28 -20.37 -11.78 10.01
CA ALA A 28 -20.81 -13.09 10.50
C ALA A 28 -22.06 -12.99 11.40
N CYS A 29 -22.21 -11.93 12.19
CA CYS A 29 -23.43 -11.68 12.96
C CYS A 29 -24.60 -11.37 12.03
N ASP A 30 -24.44 -10.50 11.04
CA ASP A 30 -25.48 -10.16 10.08
C ASP A 30 -25.98 -11.38 9.30
N ASP A 31 -25.04 -12.24 8.87
CA ASP A 31 -25.35 -13.47 8.15
C ASP A 31 -26.15 -14.45 9.04
N LEU A 32 -25.76 -14.59 10.31
CA LEU A 32 -26.50 -15.43 11.28
C LEU A 32 -27.91 -14.92 11.53
N TYR A 33 -28.14 -13.63 11.51
CA TYR A 33 -29.45 -12.99 11.60
C TYR A 33 -30.20 -12.91 10.27
N MET A 34 -29.67 -13.50 9.17
CA MET A 34 -30.26 -13.43 7.83
C MET A 34 -30.52 -11.97 7.40
N GLN A 35 -29.57 -11.07 7.72
CA GLN A 35 -29.63 -9.62 7.45
C GLN A 35 -30.88 -8.91 8.06
N LYS A 36 -31.45 -9.50 9.10
CA LYS A 36 -32.51 -8.90 9.89
C LYS A 36 -32.09 -8.90 11.36
N PRO A 37 -31.38 -7.83 11.80
CA PRO A 37 -30.87 -7.78 13.17
C PRO A 37 -31.98 -8.01 14.19
N GLY A 38 -31.77 -8.96 15.07
CA GLY A 38 -32.69 -9.30 16.14
C GLY A 38 -32.39 -8.55 17.44
N ASP A 39 -31.16 -8.02 17.57
CA ASP A 39 -30.68 -7.27 18.72
C ASP A 39 -29.44 -6.47 18.33
N ASP A 40 -29.06 -5.51 19.18
CA ASP A 40 -27.86 -4.69 18.99
C ASP A 40 -26.60 -5.54 19.11
N THR A 41 -25.67 -5.37 18.15
CA THR A 41 -24.39 -6.05 18.14
C THR A 41 -23.26 -5.05 18.09
N THR A 42 -22.31 -5.14 19.00
CA THR A 42 -21.09 -4.34 19.01
C THR A 42 -19.87 -5.24 18.98
N VAL A 43 -18.97 -4.99 18.02
CA VAL A 43 -17.68 -5.68 17.91
C VAL A 43 -16.56 -4.67 18.14
N ALA A 44 -15.72 -4.93 19.15
CA ALA A 44 -14.53 -4.14 19.44
C ALA A 44 -13.29 -5.03 19.40
N VAL A 45 -12.32 -4.68 18.55
CA VAL A 45 -11.05 -5.40 18.40
C VAL A 45 -9.89 -4.49 18.75
N ALA A 46 -9.07 -4.89 19.71
CA ALA A 46 -7.82 -4.24 20.04
C ALA A 46 -6.65 -5.17 19.71
N ARG A 47 -5.68 -4.67 18.95
CA ARG A 47 -4.48 -5.43 18.56
C ARG A 47 -3.22 -4.65 18.92
N VAL A 48 -2.32 -5.31 19.65
CA VAL A 48 -0.96 -4.80 19.88
C VAL A 48 -0.07 -5.27 18.73
N ILE A 49 0.58 -4.35 18.07
CA ILE A 49 1.47 -4.63 16.94
C ILE A 49 2.87 -4.08 17.21
N GLU A 50 3.88 -4.78 16.72
CA GLU A 50 5.25 -4.25 16.69
C GLU A 50 5.36 -3.15 15.63
N ARG A 51 6.37 -2.27 15.81
CA ARG A 51 6.70 -1.24 14.83
C ARG A 51 7.14 -1.88 13.52
N LYS A 52 6.46 -1.53 12.43
CA LYS A 52 6.78 -2.00 11.07
C LYS A 52 6.95 -0.81 10.14
N VAL A 53 8.15 -0.66 9.61
CA VAL A 53 8.49 0.42 8.69
C VAL A 53 8.35 -0.05 7.25
N VAL A 54 7.75 0.79 6.42
CA VAL A 54 7.63 0.62 4.98
C VAL A 54 8.22 1.84 4.29
N ASN A 55 9.11 1.62 3.34
CA ASN A 55 9.77 2.66 2.56
C ASN A 55 9.28 2.56 1.12
N ILE A 56 8.77 3.67 0.57
CA ILE A 56 8.32 3.75 -0.83
C ILE A 56 9.18 4.76 -1.56
N PHE A 57 9.84 4.34 -2.64
CA PHE A 57 10.56 5.21 -3.55
C PHE A 57 9.73 5.44 -4.81
N THR A 58 9.43 6.70 -5.12
CA THR A 58 8.61 7.11 -6.27
C THR A 58 9.18 8.33 -6.99
N GLY A 59 9.36 8.21 -8.28
CA GLY A 59 9.89 9.25 -9.16
C GLY A 59 11.40 9.42 -9.08
N PRO A 60 12.05 9.81 -10.21
CA PRO A 60 13.48 10.10 -10.22
C PRO A 60 13.78 11.42 -9.48
N PRO A 61 14.96 11.57 -8.87
CA PRO A 61 15.43 12.85 -8.34
C PRO A 61 15.62 13.87 -9.47
N LYS A 62 15.66 15.17 -9.11
CA LYS A 62 15.80 16.24 -10.08
C LYS A 62 17.14 16.17 -10.81
N ASP A 63 18.19 15.92 -10.06
CA ASP A 63 19.53 15.77 -10.58
C ASP A 63 19.92 14.28 -10.60
N MET A 64 20.47 13.80 -11.71
CA MET A 64 20.89 12.40 -11.83
C MET A 64 22.01 12.03 -10.83
N ASP A 65 22.78 13.02 -10.39
CA ASP A 65 23.83 12.84 -9.37
C ASP A 65 23.23 12.48 -7.99
N ASP A 66 21.95 12.78 -7.75
CA ASP A 66 21.23 12.41 -6.54
C ASP A 66 20.69 10.97 -6.59
N ASP A 67 20.75 10.25 -7.70
CA ASP A 67 20.30 8.85 -7.82
C ASP A 67 20.96 7.93 -6.77
N GLU A 68 22.28 8.08 -6.59
CA GLU A 68 23.00 7.27 -5.58
C GLU A 68 22.61 7.65 -4.15
N ARG A 69 22.41 8.94 -3.91
CA ARG A 69 22.04 9.44 -2.56
C ARG A 69 20.65 8.97 -2.16
N ILE A 70 19.63 9.13 -3.03
CA ILE A 70 18.27 8.66 -2.71
C ILE A 70 18.25 7.15 -2.54
N MET A 71 18.96 6.41 -3.40
CA MET A 71 19.04 4.95 -3.29
C MET A 71 19.74 4.50 -2.02
N LEU A 72 20.83 5.17 -1.61
CA LEU A 72 21.50 4.87 -0.36
C LEU A 72 20.58 5.11 0.84
N ASP A 73 19.95 6.28 0.91
CA ASP A 73 19.01 6.62 1.99
C ASP A 73 17.82 5.64 2.03
N PHE A 74 17.30 5.27 0.86
CA PHE A 74 16.19 4.35 0.74
C PHE A 74 16.56 2.94 1.19
N ILE A 75 17.63 2.33 0.63
CA ILE A 75 17.96 0.92 0.87
C ILE A 75 18.56 0.66 2.28
N THR A 76 19.15 1.69 2.90
CA THR A 76 19.68 1.58 4.28
C THR A 76 18.62 1.83 5.34
N SER A 77 17.45 2.35 4.97
CA SER A 77 16.32 2.50 5.89
C SER A 77 15.81 1.12 6.32
N PRO A 78 15.49 0.91 7.61
CA PRO A 78 14.97 -0.38 8.05
C PRO A 78 13.57 -0.64 7.50
N GLY A 79 13.19 -1.91 7.34
CA GLY A 79 11.85 -2.34 6.96
C GLY A 79 11.71 -2.77 5.50
N LYS A 80 10.48 -2.77 4.99
CA LYS A 80 10.19 -3.16 3.61
C LYS A 80 10.53 -2.05 2.63
N HIS A 81 10.98 -2.43 1.44
CA HIS A 81 11.36 -1.52 0.36
C HIS A 81 10.46 -1.73 -0.85
N ILE A 82 9.77 -0.67 -1.25
CA ILE A 82 8.83 -0.67 -2.37
C ILE A 82 9.25 0.38 -3.38
N VAL A 83 9.26 0.02 -4.66
CA VAL A 83 9.57 0.94 -5.76
C VAL A 83 8.34 1.09 -6.65
N THR A 84 7.94 2.33 -6.95
CA THR A 84 6.81 2.63 -7.82
C THR A 84 7.24 3.47 -9.02
N GLY A 85 6.92 2.96 -10.23
CA GLY A 85 7.24 3.60 -11.49
C GLY A 85 8.44 3.00 -12.24
N GLY A 86 8.32 2.88 -13.56
CA GLY A 86 9.33 2.24 -14.40
C GLY A 86 10.69 2.93 -14.37
N THR A 87 10.72 4.27 -14.42
CA THR A 87 11.98 5.04 -14.31
C THR A 87 12.64 4.82 -12.96
N THR A 88 11.84 4.82 -11.88
CA THR A 88 12.32 4.57 -10.52
C THR A 88 12.88 3.14 -10.38
N ALA A 89 12.18 2.16 -10.98
CA ALA A 89 12.65 0.78 -11.03
C ALA A 89 13.99 0.63 -11.79
N SER A 90 14.17 1.42 -12.86
CA SER A 90 15.43 1.45 -13.60
C SER A 90 16.59 2.02 -12.76
N ILE A 91 16.34 3.04 -11.94
CA ILE A 91 17.32 3.58 -10.99
C ILE A 91 17.69 2.52 -9.96
N ALA A 92 16.70 1.88 -9.34
CA ALA A 92 16.92 0.83 -8.35
C ALA A 92 17.70 -0.37 -8.94
N SER A 93 17.31 -0.81 -10.15
CA SER A 93 17.98 -1.89 -10.89
C SER A 93 19.46 -1.57 -11.14
N ARG A 94 19.76 -0.36 -11.61
CA ARG A 94 21.13 0.09 -11.88
C ARG A 94 21.97 0.15 -10.60
N TYR A 95 21.42 0.72 -9.53
CA TYR A 95 22.12 0.86 -8.25
C TYR A 95 22.41 -0.53 -7.61
N LEU A 96 21.41 -1.39 -7.57
CA LEU A 96 21.54 -2.73 -6.99
C LEU A 96 22.26 -3.74 -7.92
N LYS A 97 22.51 -3.36 -9.18
CA LYS A 97 23.05 -4.25 -10.23
C LYS A 97 22.23 -5.54 -10.37
N GLN A 98 20.92 -5.40 -10.29
CA GLN A 98 19.96 -6.50 -10.40
C GLN A 98 18.98 -6.22 -11.55
N PRO A 99 18.66 -7.22 -12.39
CA PRO A 99 17.73 -7.03 -13.50
C PRO A 99 16.30 -6.82 -12.99
N VAL A 100 15.51 -6.07 -13.76
CA VAL A 100 14.05 -6.00 -13.59
C VAL A 100 13.43 -7.17 -14.35
N THR A 101 12.61 -7.97 -13.69
CA THR A 101 11.84 -9.05 -14.32
C THR A 101 10.35 -8.83 -14.07
N ASN A 102 9.54 -8.94 -15.12
CA ASN A 102 8.10 -8.69 -15.03
C ASN A 102 7.35 -9.95 -14.57
N ASN A 103 6.31 -9.74 -13.77
CA ASN A 103 5.34 -10.77 -13.39
C ASN A 103 4.15 -10.78 -14.36
N TYR A 104 3.26 -11.77 -14.19
CA TYR A 104 2.03 -11.92 -15.00
C TYR A 104 0.77 -11.72 -14.13
N ASP A 105 0.86 -10.85 -13.10
CA ASP A 105 -0.18 -10.57 -12.11
C ASP A 105 -0.98 -9.28 -12.43
N GLY A 106 -0.85 -8.74 -13.64
CA GLY A 106 -1.60 -7.57 -14.08
C GLY A 106 -3.07 -7.87 -14.38
N THR A 107 -3.91 -6.84 -14.23
CA THR A 107 -5.29 -6.82 -14.67
C THR A 107 -5.47 -5.77 -15.77
N PRO A 108 -6.63 -5.69 -16.46
CA PRO A 108 -6.87 -4.61 -17.41
C PRO A 108 -6.74 -3.20 -16.81
N GLU A 109 -6.93 -3.06 -15.50
CA GLU A 109 -6.97 -1.78 -14.78
C GLU A 109 -5.67 -1.51 -14.01
N VAL A 110 -4.91 -2.57 -13.66
CA VAL A 110 -3.68 -2.47 -12.89
C VAL A 110 -2.55 -3.20 -13.63
N PRO A 111 -1.52 -2.47 -14.07
CA PRO A 111 -0.37 -3.08 -14.73
C PRO A 111 0.33 -4.14 -13.85
N PRO A 112 1.02 -5.11 -14.47
CA PRO A 112 1.72 -6.16 -13.73
C PRO A 112 2.82 -5.59 -12.83
N THR A 113 3.13 -6.31 -11.77
CA THR A 113 4.29 -6.01 -10.92
C THR A 113 5.58 -6.50 -11.57
N SER A 114 6.70 -6.04 -11.01
CA SER A 114 8.03 -6.51 -11.39
C SER A 114 8.81 -6.98 -10.16
N ASN A 115 9.91 -7.67 -10.39
CA ASN A 115 10.83 -8.10 -9.35
C ASN A 115 12.21 -7.48 -9.58
N ILE A 116 12.81 -7.00 -8.50
CA ILE A 116 14.22 -6.63 -8.40
C ILE A 116 14.74 -7.28 -7.12
N LYS A 117 15.80 -8.06 -7.20
CA LYS A 117 16.36 -8.70 -6.00
C LYS A 117 16.81 -7.64 -4.99
N GLY A 118 16.27 -7.71 -3.77
CA GLY A 118 16.51 -6.74 -2.70
C GLY A 118 15.41 -5.68 -2.55
N ILE A 119 14.36 -5.73 -3.38
CA ILE A 119 13.15 -4.91 -3.27
C ILE A 119 11.95 -5.84 -3.03
N ASP A 120 11.09 -5.49 -2.06
CA ASP A 120 9.96 -6.32 -1.66
C ASP A 120 8.78 -6.25 -2.65
N LEU A 121 8.58 -5.10 -3.28
CA LEU A 121 7.53 -4.90 -4.30
C LEU A 121 7.95 -3.82 -5.30
N VAL A 122 7.81 -4.13 -6.58
CA VAL A 122 8.00 -3.16 -7.66
C VAL A 122 6.70 -3.05 -8.45
N THR A 123 6.14 -1.85 -8.54
CA THR A 123 4.89 -1.60 -9.27
C THR A 123 5.10 -0.57 -10.38
N GLU A 124 4.15 -0.54 -11.30
CA GLU A 124 3.97 0.60 -12.18
C GLU A 124 3.66 1.87 -11.33
N GLY A 125 3.72 3.05 -11.94
CA GLY A 125 3.59 4.32 -11.22
C GLY A 125 2.13 4.74 -10.97
N VAL A 126 1.63 5.63 -11.84
CA VAL A 126 0.42 6.44 -11.58
C VAL A 126 -0.84 5.58 -11.47
N LEU A 127 -1.04 4.61 -12.36
CA LEU A 127 -2.25 3.78 -12.37
C LEU A 127 -2.35 2.93 -11.10
N THR A 128 -1.27 2.25 -10.76
CA THR A 128 -1.21 1.43 -9.54
C THR A 128 -1.38 2.28 -8.28
N MET A 129 -0.73 3.45 -8.21
CA MET A 129 -0.86 4.38 -7.08
C MET A 129 -2.29 4.91 -6.92
N ASN A 130 -2.98 5.26 -8.02
CA ASN A 130 -4.36 5.72 -7.98
C ASN A 130 -5.31 4.62 -7.45
N ARG A 131 -5.14 3.38 -7.93
CA ARG A 131 -5.94 2.26 -7.44
C ARG A 131 -5.65 1.94 -5.97
N THR A 132 -4.38 1.98 -5.56
CA THR A 132 -3.96 1.85 -4.16
C THR A 132 -4.63 2.92 -3.30
N LEU A 133 -4.58 4.18 -3.72
CA LEU A 133 -5.18 5.30 -3.02
C LEU A 133 -6.70 5.14 -2.87
N TYR A 134 -7.39 4.66 -3.91
CA TYR A 134 -8.81 4.33 -3.81
C TYR A 134 -9.07 3.32 -2.69
N LEU A 135 -8.35 2.19 -2.67
CA LEU A 135 -8.51 1.16 -1.64
C LEU A 135 -8.24 1.69 -0.23
N LEU A 136 -7.18 2.48 -0.04
CA LEU A 136 -6.86 3.08 1.27
C LEU A 136 -7.92 4.07 1.74
N ARG A 137 -8.52 4.84 0.82
CA ARG A 137 -9.62 5.77 1.14
C ARG A 137 -10.89 5.04 1.54
N GLU A 138 -11.22 3.97 0.83
CA GLU A 138 -12.37 3.13 1.20
C GLU A 138 -12.15 2.52 2.59
N LEU A 139 -10.96 1.99 2.86
CA LEU A 139 -10.58 1.46 4.16
C LEU A 139 -10.59 2.53 5.28
N ALA A 140 -10.38 3.80 4.96
CA ALA A 140 -10.35 4.88 5.93
C ALA A 140 -11.76 5.38 6.32
N LYS A 141 -12.82 4.92 5.66
CA LYS A 141 -14.21 5.25 6.03
C LYS A 141 -14.58 4.61 7.38
N ASP A 142 -15.53 5.21 8.07
CA ASP A 142 -16.08 4.64 9.31
C ASP A 142 -16.85 3.34 9.02
N ASP A 143 -17.67 3.36 7.97
CA ASP A 143 -18.38 2.18 7.47
C ASP A 143 -17.68 1.67 6.20
N VAL A 144 -16.96 0.54 6.35
CA VAL A 144 -16.19 -0.08 5.27
C VAL A 144 -16.98 -1.25 4.70
N ASP A 145 -17.28 -1.17 3.41
CA ASP A 145 -17.85 -2.27 2.68
C ASP A 145 -16.91 -3.50 2.75
N PHE A 146 -17.47 -4.65 3.09
CA PHE A 146 -16.70 -5.89 3.21
C PHE A 146 -15.98 -6.27 1.91
N ASP A 147 -16.54 -5.93 0.75
CA ASP A 147 -15.95 -6.18 -0.56
C ASP A 147 -14.57 -5.50 -0.74
N ILE A 148 -14.31 -4.41 -0.02
CA ILE A 148 -13.00 -3.76 -0.03
C ILE A 148 -11.91 -4.67 0.54
N PHE A 149 -12.22 -5.46 1.57
CA PHE A 149 -11.27 -6.43 2.11
C PHE A 149 -11.01 -7.59 1.14
N LEU A 150 -11.99 -7.98 0.33
CA LEU A 150 -11.80 -8.98 -0.73
C LEU A 150 -10.88 -8.43 -1.84
N GLN A 151 -11.07 -7.16 -2.20
CA GLN A 151 -10.20 -6.48 -3.17
C GLN A 151 -8.75 -6.33 -2.69
N LEU A 152 -8.50 -6.26 -1.38
CA LEU A 152 -7.12 -6.30 -0.85
C LEU A 152 -6.42 -7.66 -1.04
N ASP A 153 -7.18 -8.72 -1.21
CA ASP A 153 -6.64 -10.07 -1.41
C ASP A 153 -6.45 -10.43 -2.88
N GLU A 154 -6.78 -9.53 -3.81
CA GLU A 154 -6.52 -9.70 -5.23
C GLU A 154 -5.02 -9.72 -5.53
N ASP A 155 -4.61 -10.58 -6.47
CA ASP A 155 -3.21 -10.72 -6.88
C ASP A 155 -2.84 -9.68 -7.95
N ASN A 156 -2.76 -8.41 -7.55
CA ASN A 156 -2.28 -7.31 -8.37
C ASN A 156 -1.46 -6.30 -7.56
N GLY A 157 -0.71 -5.43 -8.24
CA GLY A 157 0.22 -4.48 -7.60
C GLY A 157 -0.47 -3.48 -6.66
N ALA A 158 -1.67 -3.02 -6.99
CA ALA A 158 -2.39 -2.04 -6.19
C ALA A 158 -2.92 -2.64 -4.88
N SER A 159 -3.49 -3.83 -4.95
CA SER A 159 -3.99 -4.58 -3.78
C SER A 159 -2.84 -4.96 -2.84
N LYS A 160 -1.72 -5.45 -3.39
CA LYS A 160 -0.50 -5.74 -2.62
C LYS A 160 0.01 -4.51 -1.89
N LEU A 161 0.12 -3.38 -2.58
CA LEU A 161 0.60 -2.12 -1.99
C LEU A 161 -0.37 -1.59 -0.93
N ALA A 162 -1.68 -1.59 -1.20
CA ALA A 162 -2.70 -1.17 -0.25
C ALA A 162 -2.71 -2.05 1.01
N LYS A 163 -2.57 -3.37 0.86
CA LYS A 163 -2.49 -4.32 1.96
C LYS A 163 -1.24 -4.10 2.83
N ILE A 164 -0.08 -3.91 2.21
CA ILE A 164 1.16 -3.60 2.94
C ILE A 164 0.98 -2.32 3.77
N ILE A 165 0.43 -1.25 3.19
CA ILE A 165 0.23 0.02 3.91
C ILE A 165 -0.81 -0.13 5.01
N SER A 166 -1.94 -0.76 4.74
CA SER A 166 -3.04 -0.84 5.72
C SER A 166 -2.79 -1.85 6.84
N GLU A 167 -2.24 -3.03 6.55
CA GLU A 167 -2.17 -4.15 7.48
C GLU A 167 -0.75 -4.43 8.03
N GLU A 168 0.31 -4.05 7.27
CA GLU A 168 1.69 -4.41 7.61
C GLU A 168 2.59 -3.20 7.90
N CYS A 169 2.02 -2.01 8.01
CA CYS A 169 2.75 -0.76 8.18
C CYS A 169 2.29 -0.02 9.44
N THR A 170 3.25 0.51 10.22
CA THR A 170 3.01 1.52 11.25
C THR A 170 3.62 2.85 10.87
N ASP A 171 4.77 2.83 10.22
CA ASP A 171 5.55 4.01 9.81
C ASP A 171 5.84 3.93 8.31
N LEU A 172 5.33 4.89 7.56
CA LEU A 172 5.49 4.98 6.12
C LEU A 172 6.46 6.10 5.75
N ASN A 173 7.59 5.74 5.15
CA ASN A 173 8.54 6.70 4.62
C ASN A 173 8.40 6.80 3.10
N LEU A 174 8.18 8.01 2.59
CA LEU A 174 8.07 8.30 1.17
C LEU A 174 9.34 9.02 0.68
N PHE A 175 10.09 8.39 -0.20
CA PHE A 175 11.28 8.92 -0.88
C PHE A 175 10.83 9.41 -2.25
N VAL A 176 10.74 10.71 -2.44
CA VAL A 176 10.07 11.32 -3.59
C VAL A 176 11.06 12.12 -4.43
N GLY A 177 11.28 11.65 -5.64
CA GLY A 177 12.07 12.41 -6.63
C GLY A 177 11.26 13.53 -7.28
N LYS A 178 11.90 14.68 -7.49
CA LYS A 178 11.29 15.90 -8.03
C LYS A 178 11.49 16.10 -9.54
N ALA A 179 12.11 15.15 -10.25
CA ALA A 179 12.30 15.30 -11.68
C ALA A 179 10.99 15.27 -12.47
N ASN A 180 10.95 16.07 -13.52
CA ASN A 180 9.97 15.92 -14.58
C ASN A 180 10.30 14.64 -15.38
N ASN A 181 9.30 13.87 -15.76
CA ASN A 181 9.50 12.71 -16.61
C ASN A 181 9.69 13.19 -18.07
N THR A 182 10.92 13.28 -18.55
CA THR A 182 11.25 13.74 -19.91
C THR A 182 10.76 12.81 -21.02
N ALA A 183 10.37 11.57 -20.70
CA ALA A 183 9.80 10.62 -21.65
C ALA A 183 8.38 11.00 -22.13
N HIS A 184 7.71 11.93 -21.44
CA HIS A 184 6.41 12.48 -21.80
C HIS A 184 6.44 14.01 -21.81
N GLU A 185 7.24 14.60 -22.71
CA GLU A 185 7.41 16.06 -22.87
C GLU A 185 6.12 16.87 -23.10
N THR A 186 4.98 16.21 -23.23
CA THR A 186 3.68 16.88 -23.44
C THR A 186 2.94 17.21 -22.14
N LEU A 187 3.43 16.81 -20.95
CA LEU A 187 2.66 16.98 -19.72
C LEU A 187 3.49 17.62 -18.59
N LEU A 188 3.43 18.96 -18.50
CA LEU A 188 3.65 19.72 -17.25
C LEU A 188 2.85 19.17 -16.06
N PHE A 189 2.02 18.17 -16.30
CA PHE A 189 1.16 17.48 -15.36
C PHE A 189 1.85 16.39 -14.53
N ASP A 190 3.00 15.85 -14.94
CA ASP A 190 3.53 14.62 -14.31
C ASP A 190 4.08 14.86 -12.89
N VAL A 191 4.79 15.95 -12.63
CA VAL A 191 5.30 16.26 -11.29
C VAL A 191 4.17 16.71 -10.37
N SER A 192 3.24 17.53 -10.87
CA SER A 192 2.10 17.99 -10.08
C SER A 192 1.15 16.84 -9.76
N VAL A 193 0.93 15.92 -10.69
CA VAL A 193 0.12 14.70 -10.47
C VAL A 193 0.80 13.78 -9.46
N ARG A 194 2.11 13.55 -9.58
CA ARG A 194 2.86 12.74 -8.60
C ARG A 194 2.86 13.35 -7.22
N HIS A 195 3.15 14.65 -7.12
CA HIS A 195 3.11 15.35 -5.84
C HIS A 195 1.74 15.27 -5.19
N ASN A 196 0.68 15.50 -5.95
CA ASN A 196 -0.69 15.38 -5.47
C ASN A 196 -1.03 13.95 -5.02
N LEU A 197 -0.59 12.94 -5.77
CA LEU A 197 -0.78 11.53 -5.37
C LEU A 197 -0.04 11.19 -4.07
N VAL A 198 1.18 11.69 -3.89
CA VAL A 198 1.98 11.47 -2.69
C VAL A 198 1.30 12.12 -1.47
N GLU A 199 0.82 13.36 -1.58
CA GLU A 199 0.10 14.03 -0.49
C GLU A 199 -1.21 13.30 -0.16
N GLN A 200 -1.98 12.89 -1.18
CA GLN A 200 -3.20 12.12 -0.97
C GLN A 200 -2.93 10.74 -0.34
N LEU A 201 -1.81 10.09 -0.70
CA LEU A 201 -1.40 8.82 -0.10
C LEU A 201 -1.04 9.01 1.39
N LYS A 202 -0.32 10.11 1.70
CA LYS A 202 -0.03 10.50 3.08
C LYS A 202 -1.33 10.67 3.88
N GLU A 203 -2.25 11.52 3.40
CA GLU A 203 -3.52 11.76 4.08
C GLU A 203 -4.32 10.47 4.33
N ALA A 204 -4.40 9.59 3.33
CA ALA A 204 -5.11 8.32 3.47
C ALA A 204 -4.43 7.38 4.47
N ALA A 205 -3.10 7.31 4.46
CA ALA A 205 -2.34 6.50 5.40
C ALA A 205 -2.44 7.05 6.85
N GLU A 206 -2.37 8.37 7.03
CA GLU A 206 -2.55 9.01 8.34
C GLU A 206 -3.95 8.76 8.92
N LYS A 207 -5.00 8.79 8.08
CA LYS A 207 -6.37 8.41 8.49
C LYS A 207 -6.47 6.96 8.94
N LEU A 208 -5.62 6.09 8.41
CA LEU A 208 -5.48 4.69 8.85
C LEU A 208 -4.55 4.52 10.06
N GLY A 209 -4.14 5.63 10.70
CA GLY A 209 -3.31 5.62 11.89
C GLY A 209 -1.82 5.36 11.63
N LYS A 210 -1.32 5.61 10.40
CA LYS A 210 0.09 5.45 10.08
C LYS A 210 0.86 6.75 10.33
N ASN A 211 2.11 6.64 10.82
CA ASN A 211 3.02 7.76 10.86
C ASN A 211 3.67 7.93 9.49
N VAL A 212 3.49 9.08 8.84
CA VAL A 212 4.02 9.29 7.49
C VAL A 212 5.12 10.35 7.47
N THR A 213 6.24 10.02 6.83
CA THR A 213 7.36 10.96 6.61
C THR A 213 7.64 11.04 5.11
N ILE A 214 7.75 12.25 4.58
CA ILE A 214 8.13 12.49 3.17
C ILE A 214 9.50 13.12 3.11
N ARG A 215 10.35 12.60 2.24
CA ARG A 215 11.67 13.15 1.89
C ARG A 215 11.71 13.40 0.40
N TYR A 216 12.04 14.63 0.02
CA TYR A 216 12.13 15.05 -1.38
C TYR A 216 13.57 15.16 -1.85
N TYR A 217 13.85 14.71 -3.07
CA TYR A 217 15.16 14.68 -3.72
C TYR A 217 15.14 15.33 -5.10
#